data_734fee0bc088688c43f6c592a772b857
#
_entry.id   734fee0bc088688c43f6c592a772b857
#
_cell.length_a   1.000
_cell.length_b   1.000
_cell.length_c   1.000
_cell.angle_alpha   90.00
_cell.angle_beta   90.00
_cell.angle_gamma   90.00
#
_symmetry.space_group_name_H-M   'P 1'
#
loop_
_entity.id
_entity.type
_entity.pdbx_description
1 polymer ?
#
loop_
_entity_poly.entity_id
_entity_poly.type
_entity_poly.pdbx_seq_one_letter_code
_entity_poly.pdbx_strand_id
1 'polypeptide(L)'
;MTDLSKNIEALREKKAVIEMGGGEAAIEKQVAMGKLTARERILALLDKNSFHEYDMFVKHDGRDFGMEKKVLPGDGVVTGTGTIFGAPVCIYAQDFTVAGGSLGLQHARKITKIMDHALKMKCPIIGINDSGGARIQEGVGALAGYGEIFYRNTIASGVIPQISLILGPCAGGAVYSPALTDFVFVVENISKMFITGPNVIKTVLGEDISMEDLGGARVHAETTCNAHFYALSEQECFDQVKRLVSFIPWNNQERAKVVEPKEPSAMLNIEQVVPADPKQPYDVRDVIRCIVDDSDFLEIQELWAANIVIGFGRMAGETVGFVANQPMVLAGVLDCDSADKAARFIRFCDSFNIPIITLEDMPGYLPGVDQEHAGVIRHGAKVLYAYSEATVPKITVILRKAYGGGYIAMNSRHLGADFMFAWPSAEIAVMGPEGAANIIFRKEIMEAEDQNAMRQEKVKEYIEKFANPYVAASKGFIDSVIEPKETRSLLLHALKLSILKEEYRPAKKHGLPPF
;
A
#
# COMPACT_ATOMS: atom_id res chain seq x y z
N MET A 1 -36.57 7.58 -43.55
CA MET A 1 -36.02 7.06 -42.30
C MET A 1 -37.17 6.63 -41.41
N THR A 2 -37.09 5.47 -40.77
CA THR A 2 -38.04 5.04 -39.74
C THR A 2 -37.93 5.95 -38.52
N ASP A 3 -38.98 6.06 -37.69
CA ASP A 3 -38.90 6.83 -36.43
C ASP A 3 -37.75 6.38 -35.52
N LEU A 4 -37.43 5.08 -35.54
CA LEU A 4 -36.28 4.53 -34.81
C LEU A 4 -34.93 5.07 -35.34
N SER A 5 -34.77 5.22 -36.68
CA SER A 5 -33.53 5.75 -37.26
C SER A 5 -33.27 7.19 -36.82
N LYS A 6 -34.32 8.03 -36.76
CA LYS A 6 -34.23 9.42 -36.25
C LYS A 6 -33.85 9.45 -34.75
N ASN A 7 -34.47 8.54 -33.95
CA ASN A 7 -34.16 8.44 -32.54
C ASN A 7 -32.72 7.99 -32.28
N ILE A 8 -32.18 7.07 -33.12
CA ILE A 8 -30.77 6.64 -33.02
C ILE A 8 -29.83 7.80 -33.38
N GLU A 9 -30.15 8.59 -34.38
CA GLU A 9 -29.32 9.77 -34.74
C GLU A 9 -29.32 10.80 -33.61
N ALA A 10 -30.49 11.14 -33.07
CA ALA A 10 -30.60 12.05 -31.91
C ALA A 10 -29.87 11.50 -30.66
N LEU A 11 -29.86 10.19 -30.45
CA LEU A 11 -29.08 9.57 -29.36
C LEU A 11 -27.57 9.79 -29.57
N ARG A 12 -27.08 9.56 -30.79
CA ARG A 12 -25.66 9.75 -31.14
C ARG A 12 -25.21 11.19 -30.94
N GLU A 13 -26.00 12.15 -31.39
CA GLU A 13 -25.74 13.58 -31.18
C GLU A 13 -25.67 13.93 -29.70
N LYS A 14 -26.64 13.47 -28.90
CA LYS A 14 -26.64 13.71 -27.43
C LYS A 14 -25.42 13.10 -26.75
N LYS A 15 -25.00 11.89 -27.15
CA LYS A 15 -23.79 11.26 -26.62
C LYS A 15 -22.56 12.06 -26.97
N ALA A 16 -22.40 12.47 -28.23
CA ALA A 16 -21.26 13.26 -28.68
C ALA A 16 -21.11 14.58 -27.89
N VAL A 17 -22.22 15.28 -27.61
CA VAL A 17 -22.20 16.48 -26.77
C VAL A 17 -21.73 16.19 -25.34
N ILE A 18 -22.16 15.07 -24.73
CA ILE A 18 -21.74 14.71 -23.37
C ILE A 18 -20.28 14.25 -23.34
N GLU A 19 -19.83 13.56 -24.36
CA GLU A 19 -18.44 13.10 -24.50
C GLU A 19 -17.43 14.25 -24.59
N MET A 20 -17.86 15.41 -25.07
CA MET A 20 -17.04 16.62 -25.09
C MET A 20 -16.83 17.27 -23.72
N GLY A 21 -17.47 16.76 -22.66
CA GLY A 21 -17.29 17.28 -21.29
C GLY A 21 -17.51 18.79 -21.20
N GLY A 22 -16.51 19.53 -20.74
CA GLY A 22 -16.53 20.99 -20.63
C GLY A 22 -16.37 21.74 -21.97
N GLY A 23 -16.27 21.02 -23.09
CA GLY A 23 -16.08 21.55 -24.42
C GLY A 23 -14.60 21.71 -24.82
N GLU A 24 -14.39 21.99 -26.12
CA GLU A 24 -13.07 21.99 -26.75
C GLU A 24 -12.04 22.88 -26.01
N ALA A 25 -12.40 24.11 -25.69
CA ALA A 25 -11.50 25.04 -24.98
C ALA A 25 -11.08 24.54 -23.58
N ALA A 26 -11.95 23.83 -22.87
CA ALA A 26 -11.63 23.27 -21.57
C ALA A 26 -10.72 22.02 -21.72
N ILE A 27 -10.95 21.23 -22.75
CA ILE A 27 -10.09 20.07 -23.08
C ILE A 27 -8.70 20.56 -23.49
N GLU A 28 -8.59 21.52 -24.38
CA GLU A 28 -7.29 22.10 -24.79
C GLU A 28 -6.50 22.64 -23.59
N LYS A 29 -7.17 23.31 -22.65
CA LYS A 29 -6.55 23.78 -21.40
C LYS A 29 -6.03 22.62 -20.54
N GLN A 30 -6.76 21.52 -20.44
CA GLN A 30 -6.34 20.33 -19.70
C GLN A 30 -5.14 19.65 -20.34
N VAL A 31 -5.17 19.48 -21.67
CA VAL A 31 -4.07 18.90 -22.46
C VAL A 31 -2.81 19.78 -22.35
N ALA A 32 -2.95 21.09 -22.39
CA ALA A 32 -1.84 22.03 -22.21
C ALA A 32 -1.15 21.92 -20.83
N MET A 33 -1.86 21.38 -19.82
CA MET A 33 -1.28 21.03 -18.50
C MET A 33 -0.64 19.63 -18.45
N GLY A 34 -0.53 18.92 -19.59
CA GLY A 34 0.01 17.58 -19.66
C GLY A 34 -0.93 16.49 -19.13
N LYS A 35 -2.23 16.76 -19.05
CA LYS A 35 -3.24 15.86 -18.47
C LYS A 35 -4.17 15.30 -19.55
N LEU A 36 -4.52 14.04 -19.42
CA LEU A 36 -5.59 13.40 -20.21
C LEU A 36 -6.98 13.82 -19.69
N THR A 37 -7.99 13.71 -20.54
CA THR A 37 -9.40 13.84 -20.14
C THR A 37 -9.86 12.63 -19.33
N ALA A 38 -10.98 12.75 -18.59
CA ALA A 38 -11.52 11.65 -17.80
C ALA A 38 -11.77 10.36 -18.62
N ARG A 39 -12.29 10.49 -19.84
CA ARG A 39 -12.54 9.33 -20.73
C ARG A 39 -11.27 8.73 -21.28
N GLU A 40 -10.30 9.55 -21.69
CA GLU A 40 -8.99 9.06 -22.16
C GLU A 40 -8.27 8.29 -21.07
N ARG A 41 -8.31 8.75 -19.79
CA ARG A 41 -7.74 8.06 -18.63
C ARG A 41 -8.37 6.67 -18.43
N ILE A 42 -9.71 6.58 -18.50
CA ILE A 42 -10.43 5.30 -18.40
C ILE A 42 -10.01 4.36 -19.54
N LEU A 43 -9.97 4.86 -20.77
CA LEU A 43 -9.63 4.05 -21.94
C LEU A 43 -8.16 3.61 -21.96
N ALA A 44 -7.24 4.41 -21.41
CA ALA A 44 -5.83 4.05 -21.27
C ALA A 44 -5.61 2.98 -20.18
N LEU A 45 -6.41 3.02 -19.12
CA LEU A 45 -6.30 2.08 -18.02
C LEU A 45 -6.94 0.72 -18.33
N LEU A 46 -8.11 0.69 -18.94
CA LEU A 46 -8.87 -0.54 -19.17
C LEU A 46 -8.44 -1.30 -20.44
N ASP A 47 -8.79 -2.56 -20.51
CA ASP A 47 -8.64 -3.37 -21.72
C ASP A 47 -9.40 -2.75 -22.89
N LYS A 48 -8.84 -2.85 -24.08
CA LYS A 48 -9.44 -2.27 -25.28
C LYS A 48 -10.87 -2.75 -25.50
N ASN A 49 -11.80 -1.80 -25.72
CA ASN A 49 -13.23 -2.03 -25.96
C ASN A 49 -13.99 -2.69 -24.79
N SER A 50 -13.45 -2.71 -23.59
CA SER A 50 -14.12 -3.29 -22.41
C SER A 50 -14.99 -2.29 -21.65
N PHE A 51 -14.81 -0.99 -21.87
CA PHE A 51 -15.51 0.04 -21.10
C PHE A 51 -16.97 0.18 -21.47
N HIS A 52 -17.84 0.14 -20.47
CA HIS A 52 -19.26 0.43 -20.56
C HIS A 52 -19.63 1.55 -19.61
N GLU A 53 -19.98 2.73 -20.15
CA GLU A 53 -20.37 3.91 -19.35
C GLU A 53 -21.80 3.78 -18.85
N TYR A 54 -22.03 4.12 -17.58
CA TYR A 54 -23.33 4.21 -16.93
C TYR A 54 -23.65 5.65 -16.54
N ASP A 55 -24.96 5.97 -16.49
CA ASP A 55 -25.45 7.27 -16.03
C ASP A 55 -24.92 8.48 -16.82
N MET A 56 -24.54 8.28 -18.08
CA MET A 56 -24.04 9.32 -18.98
C MET A 56 -24.96 10.55 -19.05
N PHE A 57 -26.30 10.35 -19.01
CA PHE A 57 -27.31 11.38 -19.16
C PHE A 57 -27.74 12.04 -17.85
N VAL A 58 -27.16 11.66 -16.70
CA VAL A 58 -27.44 12.30 -15.42
C VAL A 58 -27.01 13.75 -15.46
N LYS A 59 -27.84 14.64 -14.90
CA LYS A 59 -27.62 16.07 -14.79
C LYS A 59 -27.64 16.48 -13.32
N HIS A 60 -26.96 17.58 -13.01
CA HIS A 60 -27.08 18.20 -11.69
C HIS A 60 -28.52 18.70 -11.45
N ASP A 61 -28.89 18.84 -10.20
CA ASP A 61 -30.18 19.35 -9.75
C ASP A 61 -30.10 20.70 -9.01
N GLY A 62 -28.93 21.36 -9.05
CA GLY A 62 -28.71 22.70 -8.52
C GLY A 62 -29.61 23.74 -9.20
N ARG A 63 -30.31 24.56 -8.38
CA ARG A 63 -31.26 25.57 -8.87
C ARG A 63 -30.88 26.99 -8.53
N ASP A 64 -29.94 27.20 -7.61
CA ASP A 64 -29.53 28.49 -7.10
C ASP A 64 -28.23 28.97 -7.76
N PHE A 65 -27.92 30.25 -7.58
CA PHE A 65 -26.67 30.89 -8.08
C PHE A 65 -26.41 30.67 -9.57
N GLY A 66 -27.48 30.65 -10.39
CA GLY A 66 -27.38 30.48 -11.83
C GLY A 66 -27.10 29.07 -12.32
N MET A 67 -27.16 28.09 -11.42
CA MET A 67 -26.93 26.68 -11.78
C MET A 67 -28.02 26.17 -12.72
N GLU A 68 -29.25 26.64 -12.61
CA GLU A 68 -30.37 26.26 -13.47
C GLU A 68 -30.13 26.53 -14.96
N LYS A 69 -29.18 27.42 -15.27
CA LYS A 69 -28.78 27.78 -16.66
C LYS A 69 -27.53 27.02 -17.12
N LYS A 70 -26.81 26.34 -16.22
CA LYS A 70 -25.59 25.64 -16.56
C LYS A 70 -25.88 24.23 -17.07
N VAL A 71 -25.17 23.85 -18.12
CA VAL A 71 -25.16 22.48 -18.61
C VAL A 71 -23.85 21.84 -18.14
N LEU A 72 -23.94 20.86 -17.25
CA LEU A 72 -22.80 20.09 -16.75
C LEU A 72 -22.94 18.64 -17.25
N PRO A 73 -22.29 18.29 -18.35
CA PRO A 73 -22.42 16.96 -18.94
C PRO A 73 -22.01 15.86 -17.97
N GLY A 74 -22.90 14.84 -17.80
CA GLY A 74 -22.68 13.74 -16.88
C GLY A 74 -22.47 14.15 -15.41
N ASP A 75 -22.80 15.39 -15.07
CA ASP A 75 -22.52 16.07 -13.79
C ASP A 75 -21.02 16.02 -13.38
N GLY A 76 -20.12 16.08 -14.39
CA GLY A 76 -18.67 16.17 -14.17
C GLY A 76 -18.01 14.89 -13.67
N VAL A 77 -18.63 13.73 -13.84
CA VAL A 77 -18.01 12.42 -13.55
C VAL A 77 -18.44 11.35 -14.55
N VAL A 78 -17.49 10.58 -15.01
CA VAL A 78 -17.70 9.40 -15.86
C VAL A 78 -17.67 8.16 -14.98
N THR A 79 -18.67 7.30 -15.06
CA THR A 79 -18.77 6.08 -14.26
C THR A 79 -19.10 4.88 -15.13
N GLY A 80 -18.57 3.71 -14.82
CA GLY A 80 -18.81 2.51 -15.62
C GLY A 80 -18.07 1.29 -15.12
N THR A 81 -18.06 0.28 -15.96
CA THR A 81 -17.33 -0.98 -15.74
C THR A 81 -16.45 -1.30 -16.94
N GLY A 82 -15.43 -2.10 -16.71
CA GLY A 82 -14.55 -2.63 -17.76
C GLY A 82 -13.72 -3.77 -17.21
N THR A 83 -12.64 -4.09 -17.92
CA THR A 83 -11.70 -5.13 -17.46
C THR A 83 -10.26 -4.63 -17.49
N ILE A 84 -9.42 -5.24 -16.65
CA ILE A 84 -7.95 -5.15 -16.69
C ILE A 84 -7.42 -6.58 -16.71
N PHE A 85 -6.70 -6.97 -17.76
CA PHE A 85 -6.29 -8.36 -17.99
C PHE A 85 -7.46 -9.37 -17.95
N GLY A 86 -8.62 -8.98 -18.44
CA GLY A 86 -9.87 -9.73 -18.37
C GLY A 86 -10.56 -9.75 -17.02
N ALA A 87 -9.96 -9.18 -15.97
CA ALA A 87 -10.55 -9.06 -14.64
C ALA A 87 -11.57 -7.92 -14.60
N PRO A 88 -12.81 -8.13 -14.10
CA PRO A 88 -13.82 -7.09 -14.02
C PRO A 88 -13.43 -6.03 -12.99
N VAL A 89 -13.64 -4.75 -13.33
CA VAL A 89 -13.45 -3.62 -12.43
C VAL A 89 -14.60 -2.62 -12.58
N CYS A 90 -14.98 -1.99 -11.49
CA CYS A 90 -15.80 -0.79 -11.48
C CYS A 90 -14.90 0.43 -11.45
N ILE A 91 -15.28 1.49 -12.17
CA ILE A 91 -14.44 2.68 -12.30
C ILE A 91 -15.26 3.97 -12.30
N TYR A 92 -14.73 5.01 -11.70
CA TYR A 92 -15.17 6.38 -11.91
C TYR A 92 -13.99 7.31 -12.20
N ALA A 93 -14.23 8.35 -12.99
CA ALA A 93 -13.25 9.40 -13.26
C ALA A 93 -13.91 10.77 -13.19
N GLN A 94 -13.41 11.63 -12.31
CA GLN A 94 -13.87 13.01 -12.22
C GLN A 94 -13.35 13.81 -13.42
N ASP A 95 -14.23 14.57 -14.04
CA ASP A 95 -13.93 15.35 -15.22
C ASP A 95 -13.67 16.81 -14.84
N PHE A 96 -12.40 17.17 -14.72
CA PHE A 96 -12.00 18.52 -14.36
C PHE A 96 -12.42 19.58 -15.39
N THR A 97 -12.66 19.19 -16.65
CA THR A 97 -13.17 20.10 -17.68
C THR A 97 -14.59 20.58 -17.39
N VAL A 98 -15.35 19.83 -16.58
CA VAL A 98 -16.73 20.14 -16.18
C VAL A 98 -16.76 20.69 -14.76
N ALA A 99 -16.92 22.00 -14.63
CA ALA A 99 -16.98 22.71 -13.33
C ALA A 99 -15.80 22.37 -12.39
N GLY A 100 -14.59 22.16 -12.94
CA GLY A 100 -13.40 21.80 -12.16
C GLY A 100 -13.52 20.45 -11.43
N GLY A 101 -14.30 19.52 -11.96
CA GLY A 101 -14.53 18.20 -11.32
C GLY A 101 -15.21 18.32 -9.95
N SER A 102 -15.81 19.45 -9.61
CA SER A 102 -16.42 19.67 -8.29
C SER A 102 -17.60 18.76 -8.05
N LEU A 103 -17.67 18.18 -6.84
CA LEU A 103 -18.67 17.20 -6.46
C LEU A 103 -19.97 17.88 -6.04
N GLY A 104 -21.04 17.65 -6.82
CA GLY A 104 -22.43 17.91 -6.46
C GLY A 104 -23.13 16.63 -6.02
N LEU A 105 -24.41 16.75 -5.63
CA LEU A 105 -25.17 15.61 -5.13
C LEU A 105 -25.37 14.50 -6.18
N GLN A 106 -25.68 14.86 -7.44
CA GLN A 106 -25.85 13.86 -8.50
C GLN A 106 -24.51 13.25 -8.96
N HIS A 107 -23.44 14.04 -8.97
CA HIS A 107 -22.08 13.55 -9.12
C HIS A 107 -21.75 12.45 -8.10
N ALA A 108 -22.00 12.73 -6.82
CA ALA A 108 -21.78 11.75 -5.74
C ALA A 108 -22.67 10.50 -5.91
N ARG A 109 -23.94 10.65 -6.30
CA ARG A 109 -24.86 9.53 -6.53
C ARG A 109 -24.38 8.59 -7.64
N LYS A 110 -23.77 9.11 -8.68
CA LYS A 110 -23.13 8.28 -9.72
C LYS A 110 -21.97 7.48 -9.15
N ILE A 111 -21.10 8.12 -8.36
CA ILE A 111 -19.96 7.45 -7.70
C ILE A 111 -20.48 6.38 -6.72
N THR A 112 -21.40 6.72 -5.84
CA THR A 112 -21.93 5.76 -4.84
C THR A 112 -22.64 4.58 -5.50
N LYS A 113 -23.36 4.82 -6.61
CA LYS A 113 -23.98 3.74 -7.38
C LYS A 113 -22.96 2.76 -7.94
N ILE A 114 -21.86 3.25 -8.51
CA ILE A 114 -20.82 2.34 -9.05
C ILE A 114 -20.04 1.64 -7.93
N MET A 115 -19.86 2.27 -6.75
CA MET A 115 -19.31 1.61 -5.56
C MET A 115 -20.23 0.49 -5.05
N ASP A 116 -21.55 0.72 -5.01
CA ASP A 116 -22.53 -0.30 -4.66
C ASP A 116 -22.53 -1.46 -5.68
N HIS A 117 -22.31 -1.17 -6.96
CA HIS A 117 -22.14 -2.21 -7.98
C HIS A 117 -20.87 -3.02 -7.70
N ALA A 118 -19.72 -2.38 -7.42
CA ALA A 118 -18.47 -3.07 -7.12
C ALA A 118 -18.64 -4.04 -5.94
N LEU A 119 -19.28 -3.60 -4.85
CA LEU A 119 -19.58 -4.45 -3.69
C LEU A 119 -20.47 -5.64 -4.05
N LYS A 120 -21.54 -5.42 -4.83
CA LYS A 120 -22.46 -6.48 -5.25
C LYS A 120 -21.82 -7.48 -6.22
N MET A 121 -20.99 -6.98 -7.13
CA MET A 121 -20.30 -7.79 -8.14
C MET A 121 -18.99 -8.40 -7.61
N LYS A 122 -18.57 -8.00 -6.39
CA LYS A 122 -17.33 -8.47 -5.74
C LYS A 122 -16.10 -8.23 -6.61
N CYS A 123 -15.96 -7.04 -7.15
CA CYS A 123 -14.83 -6.65 -7.98
C CYS A 123 -14.20 -5.34 -7.49
N PRO A 124 -12.93 -5.07 -7.82
CA PRO A 124 -12.26 -3.85 -7.43
C PRO A 124 -12.98 -2.59 -7.89
N ILE A 125 -12.87 -1.51 -7.08
CA ILE A 125 -13.29 -0.16 -7.46
C ILE A 125 -12.05 0.72 -7.68
N ILE A 126 -12.00 1.40 -8.82
CA ILE A 126 -10.92 2.32 -9.17
C ILE A 126 -11.50 3.72 -9.29
N GLY A 127 -10.98 4.66 -8.51
CA GLY A 127 -11.35 6.06 -8.57
C GLY A 127 -10.24 6.92 -9.16
N ILE A 128 -10.53 7.63 -10.27
CA ILE A 128 -9.64 8.64 -10.83
C ILE A 128 -10.11 10.00 -10.34
N ASN A 129 -9.32 10.61 -9.47
CA ASN A 129 -9.65 11.81 -8.73
C ASN A 129 -8.98 13.02 -9.35
N ASP A 130 -9.78 14.03 -9.74
CA ASP A 130 -9.35 15.29 -10.30
C ASP A 130 -10.45 16.33 -10.02
N SER A 131 -10.43 16.94 -8.82
CA SER A 131 -11.57 17.70 -8.28
C SER A 131 -11.15 18.89 -7.42
N GLY A 132 -11.77 20.02 -7.69
CA GLY A 132 -11.67 21.21 -6.84
C GLY A 132 -12.41 21.10 -5.50
N GLY A 133 -12.98 19.94 -5.17
CA GLY A 133 -13.71 19.70 -3.91
C GLY A 133 -15.23 19.84 -4.05
N ALA A 134 -15.91 20.22 -2.96
CA ALA A 134 -17.36 20.35 -2.92
C ALA A 134 -17.86 21.47 -3.82
N ARG A 135 -18.92 21.22 -4.58
CA ARG A 135 -19.62 22.24 -5.38
C ARG A 135 -20.39 23.19 -4.46
N ILE A 136 -19.81 24.35 -4.19
CA ILE A 136 -20.29 25.32 -3.19
C ILE A 136 -21.75 25.73 -3.46
N GLN A 137 -22.14 25.83 -4.72
CA GLN A 137 -23.51 26.22 -5.15
C GLN A 137 -24.59 25.20 -4.77
N GLU A 138 -24.21 23.98 -4.43
CA GLU A 138 -25.15 22.93 -3.96
C GLU A 138 -25.15 22.77 -2.43
N GLY A 139 -24.37 23.58 -1.72
CA GLY A 139 -24.38 23.67 -0.25
C GLY A 139 -24.17 22.32 0.43
N VAL A 140 -25.05 22.01 1.41
CA VAL A 140 -24.97 20.77 2.19
C VAL A 140 -25.23 19.50 1.36
N GLY A 141 -25.85 19.62 0.18
CA GLY A 141 -26.02 18.49 -0.73
C GLY A 141 -24.70 17.89 -1.20
N ALA A 142 -23.71 18.75 -1.48
CA ALA A 142 -22.34 18.29 -1.82
C ALA A 142 -21.66 17.59 -0.63
N LEU A 143 -21.86 18.11 0.60
CA LEU A 143 -21.32 17.49 1.81
C LEU A 143 -21.95 16.12 2.09
N ALA A 144 -23.28 16.00 1.91
CA ALA A 144 -23.98 14.74 2.02
C ALA A 144 -23.42 13.70 1.02
N GLY A 145 -23.14 14.14 -0.22
CA GLY A 145 -22.51 13.30 -1.23
C GLY A 145 -21.16 12.75 -0.82
N TYR A 146 -20.29 13.57 -0.25
CA TYR A 146 -19.00 13.09 0.31
C TYR A 146 -19.22 12.11 1.45
N GLY A 147 -20.12 12.39 2.38
CA GLY A 147 -20.44 11.49 3.49
C GLY A 147 -20.86 10.10 3.01
N GLU A 148 -21.71 10.04 1.96
CA GLU A 148 -22.14 8.77 1.37
C GLU A 148 -21.00 8.00 0.69
N ILE A 149 -20.02 8.69 0.10
CA ILE A 149 -18.83 8.06 -0.47
C ILE A 149 -17.95 7.50 0.66
N PHE A 150 -17.65 8.28 1.73
CA PHE A 150 -16.82 7.84 2.86
C PHE A 150 -17.43 6.63 3.58
N TYR A 151 -18.74 6.62 3.74
CA TYR A 151 -19.46 5.47 4.30
C TYR A 151 -19.20 4.20 3.48
N ARG A 152 -19.30 4.28 2.14
CA ARG A 152 -19.06 3.15 1.26
C ARG A 152 -17.59 2.72 1.20
N ASN A 153 -16.64 3.67 1.24
CA ASN A 153 -15.21 3.32 1.38
C ASN A 153 -14.99 2.47 2.63
N THR A 154 -15.60 2.85 3.75
CA THR A 154 -15.47 2.10 5.02
C THR A 154 -16.12 0.71 4.94
N ILE A 155 -17.32 0.60 4.36
CA ILE A 155 -18.00 -0.69 4.20
C ILE A 155 -17.28 -1.61 3.21
N ALA A 156 -16.63 -1.07 2.19
CA ALA A 156 -15.88 -1.81 1.19
C ALA A 156 -14.47 -2.25 1.67
N SER A 157 -13.96 -1.61 2.73
CA SER A 157 -12.63 -1.89 3.28
C SER A 157 -12.48 -3.35 3.71
N GLY A 158 -11.47 -4.04 3.19
CA GLY A 158 -11.24 -5.47 3.42
C GLY A 158 -12.28 -6.40 2.76
N VAL A 159 -13.16 -5.88 1.90
CA VAL A 159 -14.16 -6.66 1.14
C VAL A 159 -13.79 -6.73 -0.34
N ILE A 160 -13.53 -5.59 -0.95
CA ILE A 160 -13.04 -5.46 -2.32
C ILE A 160 -11.86 -4.48 -2.34
N PRO A 161 -10.86 -4.67 -3.22
CA PRO A 161 -9.78 -3.71 -3.38
C PRO A 161 -10.29 -2.34 -3.85
N GLN A 162 -9.81 -1.28 -3.20
CA GLN A 162 -10.13 0.10 -3.50
C GLN A 162 -8.86 0.83 -3.93
N ILE A 163 -8.83 1.35 -5.13
CA ILE A 163 -7.65 1.99 -5.74
C ILE A 163 -7.99 3.43 -6.13
N SER A 164 -7.20 4.38 -5.67
CA SER A 164 -7.36 5.80 -5.99
C SER A 164 -6.15 6.33 -6.77
N LEU A 165 -6.42 6.92 -7.94
CA LEU A 165 -5.44 7.65 -8.74
C LEU A 165 -5.70 9.14 -8.57
N ILE A 166 -4.70 9.88 -8.15
CA ILE A 166 -4.78 11.33 -8.00
C ILE A 166 -4.17 11.97 -9.24
N LEU A 167 -5.01 12.34 -10.19
CA LEU A 167 -4.56 12.85 -11.48
C LEU A 167 -4.92 14.34 -11.69
N GLY A 168 -4.88 15.07 -10.59
CA GLY A 168 -5.11 16.49 -10.53
C GLY A 168 -5.21 17.01 -9.10
N PRO A 169 -5.73 18.23 -8.89
CA PRO A 169 -6.01 18.71 -7.55
C PRO A 169 -7.12 17.89 -6.88
N CYS A 170 -6.93 17.60 -5.59
CA CYS A 170 -7.94 17.06 -4.69
C CYS A 170 -7.93 17.91 -3.42
N ALA A 171 -8.97 18.70 -3.21
CA ALA A 171 -9.03 19.66 -2.11
C ALA A 171 -10.21 19.39 -1.18
N GLY A 172 -10.05 19.67 0.11
CA GLY A 172 -11.10 19.53 1.12
C GLY A 172 -11.64 18.11 1.22
N GLY A 173 -12.96 17.93 1.07
CA GLY A 173 -13.60 16.61 1.13
C GLY A 173 -13.06 15.58 0.13
N ALA A 174 -12.48 16.02 -0.99
CA ALA A 174 -11.97 15.13 -2.03
C ALA A 174 -10.75 14.30 -1.59
N VAL A 175 -10.04 14.67 -0.52
CA VAL A 175 -8.85 13.93 -0.06
C VAL A 175 -9.17 12.76 0.87
N TYR A 176 -10.31 12.79 1.55
CA TYR A 176 -10.63 11.75 2.54
C TYR A 176 -11.01 10.42 1.90
N SER A 177 -11.74 10.44 0.77
CA SER A 177 -12.07 9.19 0.06
C SER A 177 -10.80 8.43 -0.37
N PRO A 178 -9.82 9.05 -1.06
CA PRO A 178 -8.54 8.38 -1.34
C PRO A 178 -7.83 7.85 -0.09
N ALA A 179 -7.80 8.63 0.99
CA ALA A 179 -7.15 8.22 2.25
C ALA A 179 -7.83 7.01 2.93
N LEU A 180 -9.09 6.73 2.61
CA LEU A 180 -9.84 5.55 3.07
C LEU A 180 -9.67 4.33 2.15
N THR A 181 -9.04 4.48 0.99
CA THR A 181 -8.81 3.38 0.04
C THR A 181 -7.54 2.59 0.36
N ASP A 182 -7.35 1.44 -0.30
CA ASP A 182 -6.23 0.55 -0.01
C ASP A 182 -4.93 1.03 -0.63
N PHE A 183 -5.00 1.55 -1.86
CA PHE A 183 -3.83 2.05 -2.59
C PHE A 183 -4.11 3.41 -3.23
N VAL A 184 -3.18 4.33 -3.03
CA VAL A 184 -3.20 5.67 -3.60
C VAL A 184 -2.00 5.85 -4.52
N PHE A 185 -2.27 6.26 -5.76
CA PHE A 185 -1.28 6.55 -6.79
C PHE A 185 -1.20 8.05 -7.01
N VAL A 186 0.00 8.58 -7.08
CA VAL A 186 0.25 10.00 -7.38
C VAL A 186 1.20 10.14 -8.55
N VAL A 187 1.04 11.23 -9.31
CA VAL A 187 1.86 11.55 -10.48
C VAL A 187 2.57 12.87 -10.26
N GLU A 188 3.87 12.89 -10.52
CA GLU A 188 4.74 14.08 -10.37
C GLU A 188 4.16 15.29 -11.11
N ASN A 189 4.21 16.46 -10.47
CA ASN A 189 3.69 17.74 -10.99
C ASN A 189 2.18 17.80 -11.28
N ILE A 190 1.47 16.67 -11.29
CA ILE A 190 0.02 16.58 -11.56
C ILE A 190 -0.77 16.48 -10.26
N SER A 191 -0.43 15.54 -9.40
CA SER A 191 -1.19 15.25 -8.17
C SER A 191 -1.00 16.33 -7.11
N LYS A 192 -2.11 16.80 -6.55
CA LYS A 192 -2.12 17.72 -5.41
C LYS A 192 -3.19 17.29 -4.43
N MET A 193 -2.85 17.07 -3.18
CA MET A 193 -3.79 16.74 -2.12
C MET A 193 -3.59 17.65 -0.91
N PHE A 194 -4.64 18.32 -0.46
CA PHE A 194 -4.61 19.10 0.77
C PHE A 194 -6.03 19.35 1.30
N ILE A 195 -6.20 19.42 2.61
CA ILE A 195 -7.49 19.76 3.23
C ILE A 195 -7.84 21.21 2.90
N THR A 196 -6.86 22.09 3.04
CA THR A 196 -7.03 23.54 2.85
C THR A 196 -5.94 24.05 1.92
N GLY A 197 -6.34 24.70 0.83
CA GLY A 197 -5.41 25.20 -0.18
C GLY A 197 -4.57 26.39 0.27
N PRO A 198 -3.47 26.72 -0.45
CA PRO A 198 -2.51 27.77 -0.08
C PRO A 198 -3.13 29.14 0.19
N ASN A 199 -4.14 29.54 -0.58
CA ASN A 199 -4.81 30.83 -0.41
C ASN A 199 -5.49 30.99 0.96
N VAL A 200 -6.09 29.91 1.48
CA VAL A 200 -6.74 29.95 2.80
C VAL A 200 -5.68 29.93 3.90
N ILE A 201 -4.62 29.14 3.75
CA ILE A 201 -3.48 29.13 4.68
C ILE A 201 -2.87 30.51 4.78
N LYS A 202 -2.62 31.17 3.65
CA LYS A 202 -2.11 32.55 3.59
C LYS A 202 -3.03 33.55 4.30
N THR A 203 -4.34 33.39 4.13
CA THR A 203 -5.32 34.30 4.75
C THR A 203 -5.43 34.11 6.26
N VAL A 204 -5.36 32.84 6.74
CA VAL A 204 -5.59 32.50 8.15
C VAL A 204 -4.30 32.53 8.98
N LEU A 205 -3.20 32.01 8.43
CA LEU A 205 -1.92 31.86 9.14
C LEU A 205 -0.84 32.84 8.67
N GLY A 206 -1.03 33.51 7.53
CA GLY A 206 -0.03 34.40 6.92
C GLY A 206 1.11 33.66 6.22
N GLU A 207 1.03 32.34 6.10
CA GLU A 207 2.06 31.49 5.47
C GLU A 207 1.89 31.48 3.94
N ASP A 208 2.98 31.71 3.21
CA ASP A 208 3.01 31.65 1.74
C ASP A 208 3.70 30.36 1.31
N ILE A 209 2.94 29.46 0.71
CA ILE A 209 3.40 28.13 0.29
C ILE A 209 2.82 27.78 -1.07
N SER A 210 3.58 27.09 -1.92
CA SER A 210 3.07 26.60 -3.20
C SER A 210 2.14 25.38 -3.00
N MET A 211 1.28 25.07 -3.99
CA MET A 211 0.49 23.83 -3.97
C MET A 211 1.37 22.58 -4.00
N GLU A 212 2.54 22.64 -4.66
CA GLU A 212 3.48 21.53 -4.73
C GLU A 212 4.12 21.26 -3.37
N ASP A 213 4.63 22.30 -2.72
CA ASP A 213 5.29 22.15 -1.41
C ASP A 213 4.31 21.82 -0.29
N LEU A 214 3.04 22.25 -0.41
CA LEU A 214 2.00 21.94 0.58
C LEU A 214 1.53 20.50 0.50
N GLY A 215 1.30 19.98 -0.68
CA GLY A 215 0.68 18.67 -0.87
C GLY A 215 0.84 18.13 -2.29
N GLY A 216 2.01 18.31 -2.90
CA GLY A 216 2.36 17.70 -4.17
C GLY A 216 2.60 16.19 -4.04
N ALA A 217 2.76 15.54 -5.18
CA ALA A 217 2.97 14.09 -5.25
C ALA A 217 4.11 13.59 -4.35
N ARG A 218 5.25 14.29 -4.37
CA ARG A 218 6.43 13.93 -3.59
C ARG A 218 6.21 14.04 -2.09
N VAL A 219 5.51 15.10 -1.63
CA VAL A 219 5.16 15.26 -0.21
C VAL A 219 4.36 14.06 0.31
N HIS A 220 3.41 13.58 -0.49
CA HIS A 220 2.59 12.43 -0.09
C HIS A 220 3.29 11.08 -0.22
N ALA A 221 4.28 10.97 -1.09
CA ALA A 221 5.07 9.76 -1.27
C ALA A 221 6.24 9.64 -0.26
N GLU A 222 6.84 10.75 0.18
CA GLU A 222 8.04 10.74 1.02
C GLU A 222 7.78 11.11 2.49
N THR A 223 6.73 11.92 2.77
CA THR A 223 6.55 12.51 4.10
C THR A 223 5.27 12.07 4.79
N THR A 224 4.11 12.13 4.10
CA THR A 224 2.81 11.94 4.76
C THR A 224 2.26 10.53 4.66
N CYS A 225 2.92 9.65 3.93
CA CYS A 225 2.51 8.27 3.69
C CYS A 225 1.15 8.08 2.98
N ASN A 226 0.52 9.15 2.50
CA ASN A 226 -0.77 9.02 1.82
C ASN A 226 -0.67 8.31 0.46
N ALA A 227 0.48 8.43 -0.22
CA ALA A 227 0.71 7.76 -1.49
C ALA A 227 1.45 6.43 -1.32
N HIS A 228 0.95 5.41 -2.00
CA HIS A 228 1.56 4.08 -2.05
C HIS A 228 2.46 3.90 -3.27
N PHE A 229 2.12 4.60 -4.37
CA PHE A 229 2.87 4.57 -5.62
C PHE A 229 3.08 5.99 -6.15
N TYR A 230 4.27 6.25 -6.65
CA TYR A 230 4.67 7.50 -7.27
C TYR A 230 5.06 7.22 -8.72
N ALA A 231 4.54 8.01 -9.64
CA ALA A 231 4.80 7.88 -11.08
C ALA A 231 5.25 9.22 -11.68
N LEU A 232 6.05 9.16 -12.73
CA LEU A 232 6.53 10.35 -13.46
C LEU A 232 5.53 10.82 -14.53
N SER A 233 4.56 9.97 -14.89
CA SER A 233 3.53 10.28 -15.90
C SER A 233 2.23 9.53 -15.62
N GLU A 234 1.10 10.01 -16.20
CA GLU A 234 -0.17 9.29 -16.13
C GLU A 234 -0.07 7.88 -16.74
N GLN A 235 0.71 7.69 -17.82
CA GLN A 235 0.90 6.38 -18.43
C GLN A 235 1.62 5.42 -17.50
N GLU A 236 2.70 5.84 -16.86
CA GLU A 236 3.41 5.02 -15.87
C GLU A 236 2.50 4.67 -14.69
N CYS A 237 1.67 5.63 -14.23
CA CYS A 237 0.68 5.38 -13.19
C CYS A 237 -0.30 4.26 -13.62
N PHE A 238 -0.81 4.29 -14.86
CA PHE A 238 -1.70 3.23 -15.36
C PHE A 238 -0.99 1.88 -15.44
N ASP A 239 0.26 1.84 -15.84
CA ASP A 239 1.05 0.61 -15.90
C ASP A 239 1.32 0.04 -14.50
N GLN A 240 1.60 0.91 -13.51
CA GLN A 240 1.72 0.52 -12.09
C GLN A 240 0.40 -0.03 -11.54
N VAL A 241 -0.75 0.59 -11.86
CA VAL A 241 -2.08 0.08 -11.45
C VAL A 241 -2.35 -1.29 -12.06
N LYS A 242 -2.11 -1.46 -13.36
CA LYS A 242 -2.25 -2.77 -14.02
C LYS A 242 -1.36 -3.82 -13.36
N ARG A 243 -0.12 -3.46 -13.06
CA ARG A 243 0.81 -4.35 -12.36
C ARG A 243 0.29 -4.73 -10.97
N LEU A 244 -0.19 -3.78 -10.17
CA LEU A 244 -0.80 -4.07 -8.86
C LEU A 244 -2.00 -5.02 -8.99
N VAL A 245 -2.94 -4.73 -9.90
CA VAL A 245 -4.13 -5.56 -10.13
C VAL A 245 -3.77 -6.99 -10.53
N SER A 246 -2.62 -7.20 -11.17
CA SER A 246 -2.15 -8.55 -11.52
C SER A 246 -1.71 -9.39 -10.32
N PHE A 247 -1.39 -8.77 -9.18
CA PHE A 247 -0.96 -9.44 -7.96
C PHE A 247 -2.07 -9.69 -6.95
N ILE A 248 -3.12 -8.86 -6.92
CA ILE A 248 -4.14 -8.91 -5.87
C ILE A 248 -5.40 -9.67 -6.32
N PRO A 249 -6.15 -10.29 -5.38
CA PRO A 249 -7.43 -10.90 -5.72
C PRO A 249 -8.51 -9.83 -5.98
N TRP A 250 -9.63 -10.23 -6.54
CA TRP A 250 -10.72 -9.31 -6.86
C TRP A 250 -11.58 -8.96 -5.65
N ASN A 251 -11.59 -9.82 -4.65
CA ASN A 251 -12.35 -9.66 -3.40
C ASN A 251 -11.76 -10.55 -2.28
N ASN A 252 -12.29 -10.41 -1.08
CA ASN A 252 -11.83 -11.15 0.10
C ASN A 252 -12.28 -12.61 0.17
N GLN A 253 -13.08 -13.11 -0.79
CA GLN A 253 -13.54 -14.49 -0.82
C GLN A 253 -12.70 -15.36 -1.77
N GLU A 254 -11.84 -14.73 -2.53
CA GLU A 254 -10.96 -15.37 -3.51
C GLU A 254 -9.50 -15.19 -3.12
N ARG A 255 -8.66 -15.93 -3.80
CA ARG A 255 -7.21 -15.76 -3.77
C ARG A 255 -6.76 -15.11 -5.07
N ALA A 256 -5.60 -14.50 -5.04
CA ALA A 256 -4.99 -13.98 -6.26
C ALA A 256 -4.85 -15.09 -7.31
N LYS A 257 -5.03 -14.73 -8.58
CA LYS A 257 -4.92 -15.69 -9.68
C LYS A 257 -3.52 -16.28 -9.73
N VAL A 258 -3.42 -17.59 -9.67
CA VAL A 258 -2.17 -18.32 -9.87
C VAL A 258 -1.75 -18.20 -11.34
N VAL A 259 -0.50 -17.85 -11.57
CA VAL A 259 0.10 -17.77 -12.89
C VAL A 259 1.08 -18.93 -13.11
N GLU A 260 1.60 -19.08 -14.32
CA GLU A 260 2.60 -20.10 -14.60
C GLU A 260 3.87 -19.88 -13.74
N PRO A 261 4.31 -20.89 -13.00
CA PRO A 261 5.51 -20.83 -12.17
C PRO A 261 6.76 -20.51 -12.99
N LYS A 262 7.62 -19.67 -12.43
CA LYS A 262 8.92 -19.35 -13.02
C LYS A 262 10.04 -19.47 -11.99
N GLU A 263 11.26 -19.69 -12.46
CA GLU A 263 12.44 -19.58 -11.61
C GLU A 263 12.89 -18.12 -11.51
N PRO A 264 13.63 -17.75 -10.45
CA PRO A 264 14.26 -16.44 -10.37
C PRO A 264 15.18 -16.18 -11.58
N SER A 265 15.08 -15.00 -12.17
CA SER A 265 15.90 -14.60 -13.34
C SER A 265 17.17 -13.85 -12.94
N ALA A 266 17.27 -13.35 -11.70
CA ALA A 266 18.43 -12.63 -11.22
C ALA A 266 19.65 -13.54 -11.12
N MET A 267 20.78 -13.11 -11.68
CA MET A 267 22.08 -13.78 -11.57
C MET A 267 22.77 -13.56 -10.21
N LEU A 268 21.98 -13.35 -9.14
CA LEU A 268 22.49 -13.12 -7.80
C LEU A 268 22.67 -14.48 -7.09
N ASN A 269 23.80 -14.64 -6.41
CA ASN A 269 24.00 -15.77 -5.52
C ASN A 269 23.51 -15.39 -4.12
N ILE A 270 22.43 -15.98 -3.66
CA ILE A 270 21.83 -15.69 -2.35
C ILE A 270 22.82 -15.88 -1.19
N GLU A 271 23.79 -16.79 -1.31
CA GLU A 271 24.84 -17.01 -0.30
C GLU A 271 25.83 -15.84 -0.18
N GLN A 272 25.87 -14.96 -1.19
CA GLN A 272 26.77 -13.81 -1.26
C GLN A 272 26.07 -12.47 -1.05
N VAL A 273 24.74 -12.44 -1.10
CA VAL A 273 23.96 -11.21 -0.94
C VAL A 273 24.09 -10.66 0.48
N VAL A 274 24.03 -11.54 1.49
CA VAL A 274 24.11 -11.13 2.90
C VAL A 274 25.55 -11.29 3.39
N PRO A 275 26.24 -10.19 3.75
CA PRO A 275 27.60 -10.23 4.24
C PRO A 275 27.73 -11.01 5.55
N ALA A 276 28.85 -11.71 5.72
CA ALA A 276 29.18 -12.42 6.95
C ALA A 276 29.40 -11.47 8.14
N ASP A 277 29.92 -10.26 7.89
CA ASP A 277 30.05 -9.23 8.92
C ASP A 277 28.67 -8.61 9.22
N PRO A 278 28.13 -8.76 10.46
CA PRO A 278 26.82 -8.22 10.81
C PRO A 278 26.74 -6.67 10.81
N LYS A 279 27.87 -5.97 10.72
CA LYS A 279 27.94 -4.51 10.61
C LYS A 279 27.87 -4.02 9.17
N GLN A 280 28.12 -4.89 8.19
CA GLN A 280 28.08 -4.52 6.78
C GLN A 280 26.61 -4.53 6.28
N PRO A 281 26.10 -3.40 5.72
CA PRO A 281 24.75 -3.35 5.17
C PRO A 281 24.66 -4.10 3.84
N TYR A 282 23.45 -4.52 3.48
CA TYR A 282 23.08 -5.08 2.18
C TYR A 282 21.63 -4.70 1.86
N ASP A 283 21.26 -4.79 0.60
CA ASP A 283 19.88 -4.54 0.15
C ASP A 283 19.04 -5.82 0.26
N VAL A 284 18.04 -5.83 1.15
CA VAL A 284 17.16 -6.99 1.33
C VAL A 284 16.33 -7.31 0.09
N ARG A 285 16.12 -6.34 -0.81
CA ARG A 285 15.44 -6.56 -2.10
C ARG A 285 16.17 -7.57 -2.96
N ASP A 286 17.49 -7.65 -2.85
CA ASP A 286 18.28 -8.65 -3.59
C ASP A 286 18.03 -10.07 -3.05
N VAL A 287 17.82 -10.24 -1.75
CA VAL A 287 17.37 -11.52 -1.18
C VAL A 287 15.99 -11.88 -1.73
N ILE A 288 15.04 -10.92 -1.75
CA ILE A 288 13.71 -11.15 -2.31
C ILE A 288 13.80 -11.56 -3.78
N ARG A 289 14.61 -10.87 -4.60
CA ARG A 289 14.82 -11.19 -6.01
C ARG A 289 15.40 -12.58 -6.25
N CYS A 290 16.20 -13.09 -5.31
CA CYS A 290 16.73 -14.47 -5.38
C CYS A 290 15.67 -15.54 -5.17
N ILE A 291 14.51 -15.22 -4.59
CA ILE A 291 13.51 -16.22 -4.18
C ILE A 291 12.17 -16.09 -4.90
N VAL A 292 11.84 -14.93 -5.47
CA VAL A 292 10.58 -14.74 -6.22
C VAL A 292 10.72 -15.15 -7.69
N ASP A 293 9.60 -15.56 -8.26
CA ASP A 293 9.49 -15.93 -9.66
C ASP A 293 9.90 -14.76 -10.57
N ASP A 294 10.73 -15.04 -11.59
CA ASP A 294 11.22 -14.05 -12.57
C ASP A 294 11.98 -12.88 -11.92
N SER A 295 12.33 -12.99 -10.64
CA SER A 295 12.86 -11.90 -9.80
C SER A 295 11.98 -10.66 -9.79
N ASP A 296 10.68 -10.82 -10.07
CA ASP A 296 9.70 -9.75 -10.16
C ASP A 296 9.11 -9.44 -8.78
N PHE A 297 9.49 -8.26 -8.26
CA PHE A 297 9.02 -7.76 -6.98
C PHE A 297 8.37 -6.38 -7.16
N LEU A 298 7.12 -6.23 -6.72
CA LEU A 298 6.37 -4.98 -6.70
C LEU A 298 6.47 -4.36 -5.30
N GLU A 299 7.40 -3.45 -5.10
CA GLU A 299 7.53 -2.70 -3.85
C GLU A 299 6.42 -1.67 -3.69
N ILE A 300 5.95 -1.48 -2.46
CA ILE A 300 4.90 -0.53 -2.09
C ILE A 300 5.49 0.49 -1.13
N GLN A 301 5.18 1.79 -1.30
CA GLN A 301 5.71 2.89 -0.49
C GLN A 301 7.25 2.91 -0.43
N GLU A 302 7.89 2.69 -1.57
CA GLU A 302 9.36 2.64 -1.67
C GLU A 302 10.04 3.90 -1.10
N LEU A 303 9.42 5.07 -1.28
CA LEU A 303 9.98 6.37 -0.89
C LEU A 303 9.73 6.74 0.57
N TRP A 304 8.89 6.00 1.30
CA TRP A 304 8.57 6.28 2.70
C TRP A 304 8.95 5.12 3.61
N ALA A 305 9.49 5.45 4.82
CA ALA A 305 9.93 4.46 5.80
C ALA A 305 10.76 3.34 5.16
N ALA A 306 11.83 3.72 4.43
CA ALA A 306 12.64 2.82 3.63
C ALA A 306 13.48 1.82 4.45
N ASN A 307 13.49 1.93 5.79
CA ASN A 307 14.05 0.97 6.74
C ASN A 307 13.24 -0.35 6.81
N ILE A 308 12.03 -0.39 6.23
CA ILE A 308 11.27 -1.61 5.99
C ILE A 308 10.79 -1.67 4.53
N VAL A 309 10.93 -2.82 3.90
CA VAL A 309 10.47 -3.12 2.54
C VAL A 309 9.20 -3.94 2.64
N ILE A 310 8.15 -3.50 1.96
CA ILE A 310 6.90 -4.24 1.79
C ILE A 310 6.54 -4.33 0.31
N GLY A 311 5.90 -5.40 -0.10
CA GLY A 311 5.49 -5.54 -1.49
C GLY A 311 5.04 -6.94 -1.85
N PHE A 312 4.72 -7.13 -3.11
CA PHE A 312 4.25 -8.40 -3.66
C PHE A 312 5.29 -9.04 -4.58
N GLY A 313 5.42 -10.34 -4.47
CA GLY A 313 6.13 -11.19 -5.41
C GLY A 313 5.31 -12.44 -5.70
N ARG A 314 5.80 -13.28 -6.62
CA ARG A 314 5.20 -14.60 -6.85
C ARG A 314 6.17 -15.69 -6.46
N MET A 315 5.63 -16.77 -5.93
CA MET A 315 6.39 -18.00 -5.64
C MET A 315 5.62 -19.19 -6.16
N ALA A 316 6.17 -19.88 -7.14
CA ALA A 316 5.50 -20.93 -7.92
C ALA A 316 4.14 -20.46 -8.47
N GLY A 317 4.08 -19.22 -8.97
CA GLY A 317 2.89 -18.60 -9.54
C GLY A 317 1.90 -18.01 -8.53
N GLU A 318 2.00 -18.32 -7.26
CA GLU A 318 1.17 -17.81 -6.17
C GLU A 318 1.64 -16.43 -5.71
N THR A 319 0.74 -15.47 -5.56
CA THR A 319 1.08 -14.16 -4.97
C THR A 319 1.36 -14.29 -3.47
N VAL A 320 2.45 -13.69 -3.03
CA VAL A 320 2.85 -13.58 -1.63
C VAL A 320 3.21 -12.15 -1.28
N GLY A 321 2.90 -11.71 -0.06
CA GLY A 321 3.34 -10.44 0.49
C GLY A 321 4.66 -10.60 1.24
N PHE A 322 5.59 -9.68 1.01
CA PHE A 322 6.86 -9.61 1.73
C PHE A 322 6.86 -8.47 2.74
N VAL A 323 7.39 -8.74 3.93
CA VAL A 323 7.71 -7.73 4.94
C VAL A 323 9.15 -7.99 5.36
N ALA A 324 10.06 -7.07 5.06
CA ALA A 324 11.49 -7.29 5.24
C ALA A 324 12.19 -6.08 5.82
N ASN A 325 13.05 -6.27 6.82
CA ASN A 325 13.90 -5.19 7.32
C ASN A 325 14.95 -4.82 6.26
N GLN A 326 15.22 -3.51 6.10
CA GLN A 326 16.22 -3.00 5.15
C GLN A 326 17.47 -2.52 5.87
N PRO A 327 18.52 -3.34 5.96
CA PRO A 327 19.74 -2.97 6.71
C PRO A 327 20.51 -1.78 6.13
N MET A 328 20.28 -1.41 4.87
CA MET A 328 20.90 -0.21 4.27
C MET A 328 20.34 1.09 4.86
N VAL A 329 19.15 1.05 5.43
CA VAL A 329 18.48 2.24 6.00
C VAL A 329 18.28 2.02 7.49
N LEU A 330 18.88 2.89 8.31
CA LEU A 330 18.79 2.81 9.77
C LEU A 330 19.12 1.40 10.33
N ALA A 331 20.01 0.65 9.66
CA ALA A 331 20.37 -0.72 10.01
C ALA A 331 19.18 -1.71 10.13
N GLY A 332 18.02 -1.39 9.55
CA GLY A 332 16.82 -2.23 9.59
C GLY A 332 16.00 -2.13 10.88
N VAL A 333 16.27 -1.14 11.76
CA VAL A 333 15.43 -0.91 12.96
C VAL A 333 14.00 -0.58 12.58
N LEU A 334 13.03 -0.85 13.46
CA LEU A 334 11.69 -0.30 13.35
C LEU A 334 11.58 1.04 14.09
N ASP A 335 10.87 1.99 13.48
CA ASP A 335 10.45 3.26 14.05
C ASP A 335 8.92 3.40 13.93
N CYS A 336 8.38 4.57 14.26
CA CYS A 336 6.93 4.80 14.17
C CYS A 336 6.41 4.58 12.75
N ASP A 337 7.09 5.11 11.75
CA ASP A 337 6.64 5.09 10.36
C ASP A 337 6.73 3.68 9.75
N SER A 338 7.83 2.99 9.93
CA SER A 338 8.01 1.62 9.45
C SER A 338 7.08 0.62 10.13
N ALA A 339 6.74 0.86 11.40
CA ALA A 339 5.75 0.07 12.11
C ALA A 339 4.34 0.25 11.51
N ASP A 340 3.94 1.48 11.20
CA ASP A 340 2.65 1.76 10.55
C ASP A 340 2.59 1.18 9.12
N LYS A 341 3.65 1.34 8.34
CA LYS A 341 3.79 0.78 7.00
C LYS A 341 3.62 -0.74 7.00
N ALA A 342 4.36 -1.43 7.86
CA ALA A 342 4.27 -2.88 8.00
C ALA A 342 2.89 -3.35 8.46
N ALA A 343 2.35 -2.75 9.53
CA ALA A 343 1.07 -3.15 10.11
C ALA A 343 -0.09 -3.02 9.11
N ARG A 344 -0.15 -1.91 8.33
CA ARG A 344 -1.18 -1.72 7.31
C ARG A 344 -1.08 -2.76 6.20
N PHE A 345 0.14 -3.05 5.72
CA PHE A 345 0.36 -4.02 4.65
C PHE A 345 0.01 -5.45 5.09
N ILE A 346 0.39 -5.85 6.31
CA ILE A 346 0.03 -7.15 6.89
C ILE A 346 -1.50 -7.32 6.93
N ARG A 347 -2.22 -6.29 7.38
CA ARG A 347 -3.69 -6.30 7.42
C ARG A 347 -4.31 -6.38 6.03
N PHE A 348 -3.73 -5.72 5.03
CA PHE A 348 -4.17 -5.86 3.64
C PHE A 348 -3.98 -7.30 3.15
N CYS A 349 -2.81 -7.89 3.36
CA CYS A 349 -2.55 -9.27 2.98
C CYS A 349 -3.54 -10.25 3.63
N ASP A 350 -3.80 -10.08 4.93
CA ASP A 350 -4.76 -10.92 5.66
C ASP A 350 -6.19 -10.75 5.13
N SER A 351 -6.63 -9.51 4.90
CA SER A 351 -7.97 -9.23 4.37
C SER A 351 -8.22 -9.84 2.99
N PHE A 352 -7.16 -10.03 2.21
CA PHE A 352 -7.26 -10.50 0.83
C PHE A 352 -6.58 -11.85 0.59
N ASN A 353 -6.47 -12.70 1.61
CA ASN A 353 -5.99 -14.08 1.53
C ASN A 353 -4.58 -14.24 0.90
N ILE A 354 -3.71 -13.26 1.09
CA ILE A 354 -2.34 -13.25 0.56
C ILE A 354 -1.39 -13.75 1.66
N PRO A 355 -0.68 -14.89 1.46
CA PRO A 355 0.33 -15.36 2.39
C PRO A 355 1.44 -14.33 2.64
N ILE A 356 1.99 -14.31 3.85
CA ILE A 356 3.01 -13.34 4.25
C ILE A 356 4.34 -14.07 4.49
N ILE A 357 5.39 -13.57 3.85
CA ILE A 357 6.78 -13.96 4.09
C ILE A 357 7.50 -12.80 4.76
N THR A 358 8.05 -13.06 5.92
CA THR A 358 8.86 -12.09 6.68
C THR A 358 10.33 -12.44 6.56
N LEU A 359 11.16 -11.47 6.15
CA LEU A 359 12.62 -11.60 6.16
C LEU A 359 13.16 -10.68 7.26
N GLU A 360 13.72 -11.29 8.31
CA GLU A 360 14.12 -10.57 9.50
C GLU A 360 15.64 -10.34 9.55
N ASP A 361 16.03 -9.07 9.65
CA ASP A 361 17.36 -8.61 10.05
C ASP A 361 17.19 -7.32 10.86
N MET A 362 16.79 -7.47 12.12
CA MET A 362 16.32 -6.37 12.97
C MET A 362 17.12 -6.26 14.27
N PRO A 363 17.86 -5.16 14.47
CA PRO A 363 18.58 -4.93 15.73
C PRO A 363 17.69 -4.40 16.88
N GLY A 364 16.43 -4.05 16.60
CA GLY A 364 15.49 -3.55 17.60
C GLY A 364 14.64 -2.38 17.09
N TYR A 365 13.93 -1.73 17.98
CA TYR A 365 13.26 -0.45 17.71
C TYR A 365 14.24 0.71 17.82
N LEU A 366 14.02 1.76 17.03
CA LEU A 366 14.86 2.96 17.04
C LEU A 366 14.79 3.65 18.41
N PRO A 367 15.89 3.73 19.15
CA PRO A 367 15.90 4.42 20.45
C PRO A 367 15.95 5.94 20.24
N GLY A 368 15.44 6.69 21.20
CA GLY A 368 15.58 8.14 21.23
C GLY A 368 14.34 8.85 21.73
N VAL A 369 14.53 10.06 22.26
CA VAL A 369 13.46 10.88 22.83
C VAL A 369 12.38 11.17 21.79
N ASP A 370 12.76 11.47 20.56
CA ASP A 370 11.83 11.80 19.48
C ASP A 370 10.89 10.60 19.15
N GLN A 371 11.43 9.38 19.13
CA GLN A 371 10.63 8.17 18.91
C GLN A 371 9.70 7.87 20.09
N GLU A 372 10.20 7.99 21.32
CA GLU A 372 9.38 7.81 22.52
C GLU A 372 8.23 8.83 22.56
N HIS A 373 8.51 10.10 22.26
CA HIS A 373 7.52 11.18 22.24
C HIS A 373 6.57 11.08 21.04
N ALA A 374 7.01 10.54 19.90
CA ALA A 374 6.15 10.23 18.76
C ALA A 374 5.24 9.02 19.03
N GLY A 375 5.51 8.23 20.08
CA GLY A 375 4.68 7.11 20.51
C GLY A 375 5.10 5.77 19.90
N VAL A 376 6.40 5.48 19.81
CA VAL A 376 6.93 4.23 19.25
C VAL A 376 6.31 2.98 19.89
N ILE A 377 5.93 3.03 21.19
CA ILE A 377 5.22 1.93 21.86
C ILE A 377 3.88 1.64 21.18
N ARG A 378 3.08 2.69 20.92
CA ARG A 378 1.77 2.56 20.27
C ARG A 378 1.90 2.12 18.81
N HIS A 379 2.84 2.71 18.06
CA HIS A 379 3.10 2.35 16.67
C HIS A 379 3.67 0.94 16.54
N GLY A 380 4.65 0.56 17.36
CA GLY A 380 5.18 -0.80 17.42
C GLY A 380 4.14 -1.86 17.78
N ALA A 381 3.22 -1.53 18.69
CA ALA A 381 2.13 -2.41 19.07
C ALA A 381 1.17 -2.71 17.89
N LYS A 382 1.07 -1.85 16.87
CA LYS A 382 0.28 -2.12 15.66
C LYS A 382 0.83 -3.32 14.87
N VAL A 383 2.16 -3.49 14.81
CA VAL A 383 2.80 -4.63 14.15
C VAL A 383 2.49 -5.93 14.89
N LEU A 384 2.62 -5.92 16.22
CA LEU A 384 2.25 -7.05 17.08
C LEU A 384 0.79 -7.45 16.87
N TYR A 385 -0.10 -6.44 16.85
CA TYR A 385 -1.52 -6.65 16.63
C TYR A 385 -1.80 -7.25 15.24
N ALA A 386 -1.21 -6.67 14.19
CA ALA A 386 -1.44 -7.10 12.81
C ALA A 386 -1.02 -8.56 12.58
N TYR A 387 0.20 -8.94 13.00
CA TYR A 387 0.64 -10.33 12.88
C TYR A 387 -0.16 -11.29 13.75
N SER A 388 -0.51 -10.88 14.99
CA SER A 388 -1.30 -11.72 15.88
C SER A 388 -2.74 -11.91 15.40
N GLU A 389 -3.30 -10.92 14.70
CA GLU A 389 -4.66 -11.00 14.14
C GLU A 389 -4.71 -11.75 12.81
N ALA A 390 -3.64 -11.71 12.01
CA ALA A 390 -3.60 -12.31 10.69
C ALA A 390 -3.77 -13.84 10.73
N THR A 391 -4.63 -14.35 9.85
CA THR A 391 -5.02 -15.76 9.73
C THR A 391 -4.43 -16.43 8.49
N VAL A 392 -3.92 -15.67 7.54
CA VAL A 392 -3.21 -16.19 6.35
C VAL A 392 -1.93 -16.95 6.73
N PRO A 393 -1.38 -17.79 5.85
CA PRO A 393 -0.06 -18.38 6.06
C PRO A 393 1.00 -17.31 6.36
N LYS A 394 1.76 -17.51 7.43
CA LYS A 394 2.81 -16.60 7.90
C LYS A 394 4.11 -17.37 8.07
N ILE A 395 5.10 -17.04 7.25
CA ILE A 395 6.40 -17.72 7.23
C ILE A 395 7.50 -16.71 7.49
N THR A 396 8.44 -17.02 8.37
CA THR A 396 9.56 -16.12 8.70
C THR A 396 10.89 -16.79 8.40
N VAL A 397 11.81 -16.04 7.81
CA VAL A 397 13.21 -16.40 7.66
C VAL A 397 14.06 -15.34 8.37
N ILE A 398 14.79 -15.74 9.39
CA ILE A 398 15.73 -14.88 10.09
C ILE A 398 17.07 -14.96 9.34
N LEU A 399 17.44 -13.85 8.72
CA LEU A 399 18.66 -13.77 7.89
C LEU A 399 19.90 -13.50 8.74
N ARG A 400 19.78 -12.58 9.73
CA ARG A 400 20.90 -12.16 10.55
C ARG A 400 20.46 -11.75 11.95
N LYS A 401 20.18 -10.47 12.22
CA LYS A 401 19.85 -9.96 13.56
C LYS A 401 18.35 -10.16 13.88
N ALA A 402 18.08 -10.59 15.10
CA ALA A 402 16.73 -10.71 15.64
C ALA A 402 16.78 -10.44 17.15
N TYR A 403 16.77 -9.16 17.56
CA TYR A 403 17.00 -8.78 18.94
C TYR A 403 15.76 -8.24 19.65
N GLY A 404 15.59 -8.68 20.89
CA GLY A 404 14.64 -8.14 21.85
C GLY A 404 13.19 -8.21 21.38
N GLY A 405 12.46 -7.11 21.55
CA GLY A 405 11.09 -6.96 21.08
C GLY A 405 10.96 -7.04 19.57
N GLY A 406 12.02 -6.75 18.83
CA GLY A 406 12.08 -6.88 17.37
C GLY A 406 11.88 -8.30 16.89
N TYR A 407 12.62 -9.26 17.45
CA TYR A 407 12.44 -10.68 17.20
C TYR A 407 10.98 -11.12 17.34
N ILE A 408 10.30 -10.61 18.37
CA ILE A 408 8.90 -10.94 18.58
C ILE A 408 8.03 -10.28 17.50
N ALA A 409 8.24 -8.99 17.26
CA ALA A 409 7.40 -8.17 16.38
C ALA A 409 7.43 -8.59 14.91
N MET A 410 8.58 -9.09 14.42
CA MET A 410 8.74 -9.54 13.03
C MET A 410 8.24 -10.97 12.81
N ASN A 411 7.00 -11.22 13.26
CA ASN A 411 6.29 -12.50 13.05
C ASN A 411 7.00 -13.71 13.66
N SER A 412 7.30 -13.65 14.95
CA SER A 412 7.85 -14.81 15.65
C SER A 412 6.84 -15.96 15.80
N ARG A 413 7.33 -17.14 16.16
CA ARG A 413 6.47 -18.28 16.55
C ARG A 413 5.41 -17.89 17.59
N HIS A 414 5.76 -17.00 18.49
CA HIS A 414 4.90 -16.58 19.61
C HIS A 414 3.75 -15.66 19.16
N LEU A 415 3.84 -15.04 17.98
CA LEU A 415 2.75 -14.30 17.34
C LEU A 415 1.99 -15.12 16.29
N GLY A 416 2.25 -16.43 16.22
CA GLY A 416 1.52 -17.35 15.36
C GLY A 416 2.14 -17.51 13.98
N ALA A 417 3.45 -17.39 13.82
CA ALA A 417 4.13 -17.83 12.59
C ALA A 417 3.91 -19.35 12.40
N ASP A 418 3.54 -19.74 11.19
CA ASP A 418 3.31 -21.15 10.85
C ASP A 418 4.62 -21.91 10.68
N PHE A 419 5.60 -21.26 10.03
CA PHE A 419 6.95 -21.78 9.84
C PHE A 419 7.98 -20.71 10.15
N MET A 420 9.06 -21.14 10.81
CA MET A 420 10.20 -20.28 11.13
C MET A 420 11.51 -20.96 10.74
N PHE A 421 12.24 -20.30 9.87
CA PHE A 421 13.57 -20.69 9.44
C PHE A 421 14.60 -19.66 9.88
N ALA A 422 15.83 -20.08 10.07
CA ALA A 422 16.93 -19.19 10.36
C ALA A 422 18.16 -19.60 9.53
N TRP A 423 18.90 -18.62 9.03
CA TRP A 423 20.20 -18.89 8.45
C TRP A 423 21.25 -19.14 9.55
N PRO A 424 22.37 -19.82 9.26
CA PRO A 424 23.45 -20.01 10.24
C PRO A 424 24.05 -18.72 10.78
N SER A 425 23.91 -17.60 10.03
CA SER A 425 24.31 -16.25 10.40
C SER A 425 23.34 -15.56 11.35
N ALA A 426 22.21 -16.18 11.70
CA ALA A 426 21.21 -15.55 12.53
C ALA A 426 21.68 -15.37 13.99
N GLU A 427 21.47 -14.19 14.52
CA GLU A 427 21.74 -13.83 15.92
C GLU A 427 20.42 -13.55 16.62
N ILE A 428 19.92 -14.51 17.41
CA ILE A 428 18.62 -14.41 18.10
C ILE A 428 18.87 -14.24 19.60
N ALA A 429 18.60 -13.04 20.14
CA ALA A 429 18.91 -12.72 21.52
C ALA A 429 18.00 -11.64 22.12
N VAL A 430 18.04 -11.50 23.45
CA VAL A 430 17.29 -10.44 24.16
C VAL A 430 17.80 -9.05 23.78
N MET A 431 19.08 -8.92 23.50
CA MET A 431 19.73 -7.68 23.04
C MET A 431 21.01 -8.00 22.27
N GLY A 432 21.52 -7.02 21.53
CA GLY A 432 22.78 -7.17 20.79
C GLY A 432 23.94 -7.61 21.68
N PRO A 433 24.84 -8.47 21.16
CA PRO A 433 25.89 -9.10 21.98
C PRO A 433 26.82 -8.13 22.71
N GLU A 434 27.15 -6.98 22.09
CA GLU A 434 28.00 -5.96 22.72
C GLU A 434 27.34 -5.35 23.96
N GLY A 435 26.04 -5.04 23.88
CA GLY A 435 25.26 -4.51 24.99
C GLY A 435 25.13 -5.53 26.12
N ALA A 436 24.79 -6.76 25.75
CA ALA A 436 24.63 -7.87 26.70
C ALA A 436 25.91 -8.18 27.47
N ALA A 437 27.05 -8.25 26.77
CA ALA A 437 28.36 -8.49 27.39
C ALA A 437 28.73 -7.39 28.39
N ASN A 438 28.50 -6.13 28.05
CA ASN A 438 28.77 -5.00 28.96
C ASN A 438 27.90 -5.02 30.24
N ILE A 439 26.70 -5.63 30.21
CA ILE A 439 25.84 -5.76 31.37
C ILE A 439 26.23 -6.97 32.20
N ILE A 440 26.29 -8.14 31.58
CA ILE A 440 26.48 -9.43 32.26
C ILE A 440 27.88 -9.55 32.84
N PHE A 441 28.90 -9.17 32.04
CA PHE A 441 30.32 -9.33 32.40
C PHE A 441 30.98 -8.00 32.84
N ARG A 442 30.17 -7.02 33.28
CA ARG A 442 30.65 -5.68 33.61
C ARG A 442 31.83 -5.71 34.55
N LYS A 443 31.78 -6.52 35.62
CA LYS A 443 32.83 -6.60 36.61
C LYS A 443 34.14 -7.17 36.04
N GLU A 444 34.06 -8.28 35.29
CA GLU A 444 35.21 -8.91 34.67
C GLU A 444 35.90 -7.97 33.66
N ILE A 445 35.08 -7.24 32.86
CA ILE A 445 35.58 -6.25 31.90
C ILE A 445 36.30 -5.10 32.59
N MET A 446 35.73 -4.60 33.70
CA MET A 446 36.31 -3.45 34.43
C MET A 446 37.60 -3.83 35.19
N GLU A 447 37.74 -5.07 35.65
CA GLU A 447 38.90 -5.57 36.39
C GLU A 447 40.05 -6.06 35.51
N ALA A 448 39.82 -6.19 34.17
CA ALA A 448 40.83 -6.66 33.24
C ALA A 448 41.88 -5.61 32.92
N GLU A 449 43.14 -6.04 32.75
CA GLU A 449 44.23 -5.18 32.32
C GLU A 449 43.99 -4.57 30.93
N ASP A 450 43.47 -5.38 29.98
CA ASP A 450 42.97 -4.92 28.67
C ASP A 450 41.43 -5.09 28.59
N GLN A 451 40.72 -4.03 28.92
CA GLN A 451 39.28 -4.02 28.94
C GLN A 451 38.66 -4.25 27.53
N ASN A 452 39.38 -3.84 26.46
CA ASN A 452 38.86 -4.03 25.11
C ASN A 452 39.02 -5.48 24.65
N ALA A 453 40.15 -6.12 24.91
CA ALA A 453 40.35 -7.54 24.63
C ALA A 453 39.36 -8.40 25.43
N MET A 454 39.19 -8.13 26.74
CA MET A 454 38.21 -8.83 27.59
C MET A 454 36.80 -8.64 27.08
N ARG A 455 36.41 -7.44 26.67
CA ARG A 455 35.06 -7.18 26.10
C ARG A 455 34.83 -8.01 24.84
N GLN A 456 35.80 -8.06 23.93
CA GLN A 456 35.67 -8.87 22.70
C GLN A 456 35.55 -10.37 23.00
N GLU A 457 36.30 -10.85 23.98
CA GLU A 457 36.18 -12.24 24.44
C GLU A 457 34.78 -12.53 24.99
N LYS A 458 34.28 -11.65 25.86
CA LYS A 458 32.92 -11.80 26.45
C LYS A 458 31.79 -11.64 25.44
N VAL A 459 31.95 -10.85 24.40
CA VAL A 459 31.01 -10.77 23.27
C VAL A 459 30.97 -12.11 22.54
N LYS A 460 32.12 -12.72 22.24
CA LYS A 460 32.16 -14.06 21.63
C LYS A 460 31.52 -15.11 22.51
N GLU A 461 31.84 -15.12 23.80
CA GLU A 461 31.24 -16.03 24.77
C GLU A 461 29.71 -15.89 24.80
N TYR A 462 29.19 -14.65 24.74
CA TYR A 462 27.75 -14.41 24.71
C TYR A 462 27.10 -14.91 23.41
N ILE A 463 27.74 -14.68 22.24
CA ILE A 463 27.26 -15.18 20.95
C ILE A 463 27.18 -16.70 20.98
N GLU A 464 28.23 -17.38 21.39
CA GLU A 464 28.27 -18.85 21.46
C GLU A 464 27.20 -19.44 22.38
N LYS A 465 26.94 -18.81 23.51
CA LYS A 465 25.99 -19.31 24.52
C LYS A 465 24.54 -18.91 24.26
N PHE A 466 24.27 -17.76 23.67
CA PHE A 466 22.93 -17.16 23.63
C PHE A 466 22.51 -16.62 22.25
N ALA A 467 23.40 -15.93 21.55
CA ALA A 467 23.05 -15.15 20.35
C ALA A 467 23.34 -15.95 19.06
N ASN A 468 22.74 -17.12 18.91
CA ASN A 468 22.86 -17.96 17.71
C ASN A 468 21.54 -18.71 17.45
N PRO A 469 21.30 -19.20 16.23
CA PRO A 469 20.03 -19.81 15.86
C PRO A 469 19.79 -21.17 16.56
N TYR A 470 20.85 -21.87 16.95
CA TYR A 470 20.76 -23.21 17.53
C TYR A 470 20.16 -23.20 18.95
N VAL A 471 20.38 -22.12 19.69
CA VAL A 471 19.74 -21.94 21.02
C VAL A 471 18.22 -21.81 20.87
N ALA A 472 17.75 -21.03 19.92
CA ALA A 472 16.32 -20.90 19.65
C ALA A 472 15.72 -22.20 19.07
N ALA A 473 16.43 -22.86 18.17
CA ALA A 473 16.03 -24.15 17.60
C ALA A 473 15.94 -25.24 18.66
N SER A 474 16.86 -25.31 19.63
CA SER A 474 16.82 -26.30 20.72
C SER A 474 15.58 -26.15 21.64
N LYS A 475 14.95 -24.97 21.60
CA LYS A 475 13.69 -24.66 22.32
C LYS A 475 12.44 -24.84 21.46
N GLY A 476 12.59 -25.22 20.18
CA GLY A 476 11.48 -25.34 19.25
C GLY A 476 10.91 -24.00 18.76
N PHE A 477 11.66 -22.89 18.90
CA PHE A 477 11.21 -21.57 18.40
C PHE A 477 11.52 -21.40 16.91
N ILE A 478 12.49 -22.14 16.40
CA ILE A 478 12.88 -22.23 14.99
C ILE A 478 12.67 -23.67 14.54
N ASP A 479 11.98 -23.87 13.41
CA ASP A 479 11.70 -25.20 12.86
C ASP A 479 12.96 -25.83 12.23
N SER A 480 13.77 -25.01 11.55
CA SER A 480 15.03 -25.47 10.98
C SER A 480 16.03 -24.32 10.82
N VAL A 481 17.31 -24.62 11.05
CA VAL A 481 18.43 -23.80 10.59
C VAL A 481 18.80 -24.29 9.19
N ILE A 482 18.77 -23.41 8.21
CA ILE A 482 18.83 -23.74 6.78
C ILE A 482 20.00 -23.06 6.07
N GLU A 483 20.55 -23.67 5.05
CA GLU A 483 21.49 -22.99 4.17
C GLU A 483 20.78 -21.92 3.33
N PRO A 484 21.38 -20.73 3.04
CA PRO A 484 20.74 -19.70 2.24
C PRO A 484 20.15 -20.20 0.92
N LYS A 485 20.85 -21.11 0.22
CA LYS A 485 20.39 -21.69 -1.05
C LYS A 485 19.11 -22.52 -0.94
N GLU A 486 18.76 -23.03 0.25
CA GLU A 486 17.55 -23.84 0.50
C GLU A 486 16.33 -22.95 0.72
N THR A 487 16.50 -21.63 0.90
CA THR A 487 15.42 -20.70 1.30
C THR A 487 14.22 -20.80 0.37
N ARG A 488 14.40 -20.68 -0.94
CA ARG A 488 13.27 -20.74 -1.89
C ARG A 488 12.53 -22.08 -1.81
N SER A 489 13.24 -23.18 -1.81
CA SER A 489 12.63 -24.52 -1.82
C SER A 489 11.83 -24.80 -0.54
N LEU A 490 12.34 -24.39 0.63
CA LEU A 490 11.64 -24.55 1.91
C LEU A 490 10.45 -23.59 2.05
N LEU A 491 10.57 -22.37 1.55
CA LEU A 491 9.43 -21.44 1.48
C LEU A 491 8.31 -21.99 0.58
N LEU A 492 8.64 -22.55 -0.59
CA LEU A 492 7.68 -23.21 -1.47
C LEU A 492 7.00 -24.40 -0.80
N HIS A 493 7.77 -25.22 -0.07
CA HIS A 493 7.23 -26.34 0.71
C HIS A 493 6.27 -25.88 1.80
N ALA A 494 6.67 -24.87 2.58
CA ALA A 494 5.86 -24.30 3.65
C ALA A 494 4.56 -23.65 3.12
N LEU A 495 4.64 -22.90 2.02
CA LEU A 495 3.48 -22.32 1.35
C LEU A 495 2.51 -23.41 0.89
N LYS A 496 3.01 -24.45 0.23
CA LYS A 496 2.17 -25.56 -0.26
C LYS A 496 1.43 -26.26 0.88
N LEU A 497 2.05 -26.41 2.03
CA LEU A 497 1.41 -27.05 3.20
C LEU A 497 0.39 -26.14 3.88
N SER A 498 0.64 -24.84 3.92
CA SER A 498 -0.18 -23.88 4.68
C SER A 498 -1.22 -23.16 3.86
N ILE A 499 -1.22 -23.31 2.53
CA ILE A 499 -2.06 -22.52 1.62
C ILE A 499 -3.57 -22.67 1.89
N LEU A 500 -4.02 -23.78 2.42
CA LEU A 500 -5.40 -24.05 2.81
C LEU A 500 -5.61 -23.96 4.32
N LYS A 501 -4.69 -23.33 5.03
CA LYS A 501 -4.79 -23.11 6.48
C LYS A 501 -6.11 -22.44 6.82
N GLU A 502 -6.78 -22.99 7.83
CA GLU A 502 -7.93 -22.37 8.49
C GLU A 502 -7.57 -22.11 9.95
N GLU A 503 -7.80 -20.88 10.41
CA GLU A 503 -7.54 -20.49 11.79
C GLU A 503 -8.80 -19.92 12.43
N TYR A 504 -9.34 -20.63 13.41
CA TYR A 504 -10.53 -20.21 14.15
C TYR A 504 -10.16 -19.23 15.26
N ARG A 505 -10.86 -18.09 15.27
CA ARG A 505 -10.70 -17.06 16.28
C ARG A 505 -12.04 -16.75 16.95
N PRO A 506 -12.04 -16.25 18.19
CA PRO A 506 -13.28 -15.80 18.84
C PRO A 506 -14.02 -14.79 17.98
N ALA A 507 -15.34 -14.96 17.85
CA ALA A 507 -16.19 -14.01 17.12
C ALA A 507 -16.16 -12.64 17.79
N LYS A 508 -15.96 -11.58 16.99
CA LYS A 508 -15.96 -10.17 17.44
C LYS A 508 -16.58 -9.28 16.35
N LYS A 509 -17.13 -8.14 16.71
CA LYS A 509 -17.63 -7.18 15.72
C LYS A 509 -16.49 -6.61 14.87
N HIS A 510 -15.41 -6.24 15.49
CA HIS A 510 -14.14 -5.79 14.90
C HIS A 510 -13.05 -5.82 15.98
N GLY A 511 -11.79 -5.75 15.57
CA GLY A 511 -10.68 -5.57 16.48
C GLY A 511 -10.56 -4.12 16.96
N LEU A 512 -9.77 -3.92 18.02
CA LEU A 512 -9.37 -2.60 18.52
C LEU A 512 -7.83 -2.48 18.39
N PRO A 513 -7.32 -2.20 17.17
CA PRO A 513 -5.89 -1.98 17.01
C PRO A 513 -5.46 -0.71 17.77
N PRO A 514 -4.21 -0.60 18.20
CA PRO A 514 -3.69 0.60 18.86
C PRO A 514 -3.49 1.72 17.81
N PHE A 515 -4.51 2.60 17.65
CA PHE A 515 -4.49 3.74 16.73
C PHE A 515 -3.54 4.84 17.16
#